data_99cdecbdec134b521eb94067b72ce337
#
_entry.id   99cdecbdec134b521eb94067b72ce337
#
_cell.length_a   1.000
_cell.length_b   1.000
_cell.length_c   1.000
_cell.angle_alpha   90.00
_cell.angle_beta   90.00
_cell.angle_gamma   90.00
#
_symmetry.space_group_name_H-M   'P 1'
#
loop_
_entity.id
_entity.type
_entity.pdbx_description
1 polymer ?
#
loop_
_entity_poly.entity_id
_entity_poly.type
_entity_poly.pdbx_seq_one_letter_code
_entity_poly.pdbx_strand_id
1 'polypeptide(L)'
;RELDFGMLRIPIPEFDSRAYREALINAFSHRDYTILQMTRVLIDDDGLTISNPGAFIEGVNLKNLIAAEPHGRNPALADALKRIGLAERTGRGIDRIYEGSIIYGRPLPDYSESNATSVKVFIARGLPDLSFYRMIKEEQNSSGQLFSINQLMILSLLRSHKKLLLSEFLKLMY
;
A
#
# COMPACT_ATOMS: atom_id res chain seq x y z
N ARG A 1 -13.69 1.95 14.08
CA ARG A 1 -14.82 1.00 14.05
C ARG A 1 -14.39 -0.33 14.66
N GLU A 2 -15.32 -1.15 15.07
CA GLU A 2 -15.08 -2.46 15.65
C GLU A 2 -15.78 -3.53 14.81
N LEU A 3 -15.14 -4.69 14.71
CA LEU A 3 -15.71 -5.90 14.11
C LEU A 3 -16.00 -6.90 15.22
N ASP A 4 -17.23 -7.38 15.31
CA ASP A 4 -17.59 -8.48 16.19
C ASP A 4 -17.11 -9.81 15.59
N PHE A 5 -16.21 -10.46 16.29
CA PHE A 5 -15.70 -11.79 15.94
C PHE A 5 -16.05 -12.76 17.07
N GLY A 6 -17.28 -13.28 17.06
CA GLY A 6 -17.84 -14.05 18.15
C GLY A 6 -17.92 -13.23 19.44
N MET A 7 -17.15 -13.59 20.47
CA MET A 7 -17.08 -12.86 21.75
C MET A 7 -16.04 -11.73 21.75
N LEU A 8 -15.27 -11.56 20.67
CA LEU A 8 -14.20 -10.56 20.60
C LEU A 8 -14.63 -9.39 19.72
N ARG A 9 -14.32 -8.18 20.16
CA ARG A 9 -14.41 -6.96 19.36
C ARG A 9 -13.03 -6.59 18.89
N ILE A 10 -12.83 -6.61 17.58
CA ILE A 10 -11.55 -6.28 16.94
C ILE A 10 -11.66 -4.85 16.41
N PRO A 11 -10.83 -3.91 16.89
CA PRO A 11 -10.81 -2.57 16.36
C PRO A 11 -10.26 -2.59 14.93
N ILE A 12 -11.00 -2.00 13.99
CA ILE A 12 -10.54 -1.82 12.61
C ILE A 12 -9.93 -0.43 12.50
N PRO A 13 -8.63 -0.34 12.22
CA PRO A 13 -7.95 0.94 12.10
C PRO A 13 -8.48 1.71 10.87
N GLU A 14 -8.46 3.03 10.96
CA GLU A 14 -8.77 3.91 9.85
C GLU A 14 -7.79 3.75 8.70
N PHE A 15 -6.51 3.62 9.04
CA PHE A 15 -5.43 3.24 8.13
C PHE A 15 -4.63 2.10 8.73
N ASP A 16 -4.20 1.14 7.92
CA ASP A 16 -3.31 0.08 8.40
C ASP A 16 -1.99 0.71 8.85
N SER A 17 -1.57 0.42 10.08
CA SER A 17 -0.38 1.04 10.68
C SER A 17 0.92 0.66 9.95
N ARG A 18 0.98 -0.53 9.34
CA ARG A 18 2.14 -0.99 8.57
C ARG A 18 2.19 -0.27 7.23
N ALA A 19 1.03 -0.14 6.55
CA ALA A 19 0.92 0.60 5.29
C ALA A 19 1.29 2.08 5.47
N TYR A 20 0.76 2.72 6.53
CA TYR A 20 1.09 4.11 6.87
C TYR A 20 2.59 4.30 7.11
N ARG A 21 3.16 3.45 7.98
CA ARG A 21 4.60 3.50 8.29
C ARG A 21 5.45 3.31 7.05
N GLU A 22 5.11 2.34 6.22
CA GLU A 22 5.85 2.05 5.00
C GLU A 22 5.77 3.19 3.98
N ALA A 23 4.58 3.77 3.77
CA ALA A 23 4.41 4.93 2.90
C ALA A 23 5.25 6.12 3.37
N LEU A 24 5.32 6.33 4.69
CA LEU A 24 6.12 7.40 5.29
C LEU A 24 7.63 7.14 5.12
N ILE A 25 8.09 5.91 5.37
CA ILE A 25 9.49 5.50 5.20
C ILE A 25 9.92 5.63 3.73
N ASN A 26 9.06 5.21 2.79
CA ASN A 26 9.31 5.36 1.36
C ASN A 26 9.43 6.84 0.97
N ALA A 27 8.57 7.70 1.50
CA ALA A 27 8.64 9.13 1.25
C ALA A 27 9.98 9.75 1.71
N PHE A 28 10.56 9.30 2.82
CA PHE A 28 11.89 9.75 3.28
C PHE A 28 13.02 9.09 2.49
N SER A 29 12.97 7.79 2.26
CA SER A 29 14.03 7.03 1.59
C SER A 29 14.19 7.41 0.11
N HIS A 30 13.10 7.81 -0.54
CA HIS A 30 13.09 8.17 -1.96
C HIS A 30 13.04 9.69 -2.21
N ARG A 31 12.97 10.51 -1.16
CA ARG A 31 13.00 11.96 -1.28
C ARG A 31 14.27 12.42 -2.01
N ASP A 32 14.12 13.39 -2.89
CA ASP A 32 15.26 14.13 -3.43
C ASP A 32 15.65 15.25 -2.46
N TYR A 33 16.76 15.04 -1.73
CA TYR A 33 17.24 15.98 -0.73
C TYR A 33 17.94 17.21 -1.31
N THR A 34 18.14 17.27 -2.63
CA THR A 34 18.65 18.47 -3.31
C THR A 34 17.54 19.51 -3.54
N ILE A 35 16.28 19.08 -3.47
CA ILE A 35 15.11 19.94 -3.64
C ILE A 35 14.68 20.49 -2.27
N LEU A 36 14.63 21.83 -2.16
CA LEU A 36 14.25 22.56 -0.95
C LEU A 36 12.73 22.55 -0.68
N GLN A 37 12.09 21.40 -0.83
CA GLN A 37 10.67 21.20 -0.50
C GLN A 37 10.54 20.12 0.56
N MET A 38 9.52 20.20 1.39
CA MET A 38 9.29 19.24 2.48
C MET A 38 8.51 18.01 2.01
N THR A 39 8.74 16.86 2.66
CA THR A 39 7.78 15.77 2.67
C THR A 39 6.51 16.25 3.37
N ARG A 40 5.34 16.02 2.77
CA ARG A 40 4.05 16.44 3.30
C ARG A 40 3.20 15.23 3.63
N VAL A 41 2.53 15.30 4.77
CA VAL A 41 1.51 14.34 5.19
C VAL A 41 0.22 15.13 5.43
N LEU A 42 -0.82 14.79 4.72
CA LEU A 42 -2.16 15.38 4.84
C LEU A 42 -3.14 14.27 5.21
N ILE A 43 -3.91 14.48 6.25
CA ILE A 43 -5.02 13.61 6.65
C ILE A 43 -6.27 14.48 6.63
N ASP A 44 -7.25 14.08 5.83
CA ASP A 44 -8.54 14.76 5.69
C ASP A 44 -9.69 13.73 5.70
N ASP A 45 -10.90 14.18 5.37
CA ASP A 45 -12.09 13.31 5.39
C ASP A 45 -12.05 12.24 4.30
N ASP A 46 -11.33 12.44 3.21
CA ASP A 46 -11.20 11.51 2.09
C ASP A 46 -10.13 10.47 2.33
N GLY A 47 -9.05 10.83 3.04
CA GLY A 47 -7.96 9.89 3.26
C GLY A 47 -6.66 10.47 3.79
N LEU A 48 -5.61 9.74 3.51
CA LEU A 48 -4.24 10.08 3.84
C LEU A 48 -3.44 10.29 2.55
N THR A 49 -2.87 11.47 2.39
CA THR A 49 -1.93 11.79 1.31
C THR A 49 -0.53 11.95 1.86
N ILE A 50 0.43 11.24 1.29
CA ILE A 50 1.86 11.42 1.57
C ILE A 50 2.55 11.79 0.27
N SER A 51 3.33 12.86 0.27
CA SER A 51 4.10 13.29 -0.89
C SER A 51 5.51 13.70 -0.53
N ASN A 52 6.45 13.42 -1.42
CA ASN A 52 7.86 13.80 -1.29
C ASN A 52 8.39 14.41 -2.58
N PRO A 53 9.35 15.34 -2.50
CA PRO A 53 10.07 15.87 -3.67
C PRO A 53 10.90 14.79 -4.35
N GLY A 54 11.00 14.88 -5.69
CA GLY A 54 11.67 13.94 -6.57
C GLY A 54 10.70 13.01 -7.28
N ALA A 55 10.94 12.76 -8.56
CA ALA A 55 10.19 11.81 -9.37
C ALA A 55 10.39 10.36 -8.88
N PHE A 56 9.68 9.41 -9.48
CA PHE A 56 10.07 8.00 -9.39
C PHE A 56 11.53 7.85 -9.86
N ILE A 57 12.24 6.90 -9.26
CA ILE A 57 13.60 6.55 -9.70
C ILE A 57 13.55 5.96 -11.10
N GLU A 58 14.68 6.05 -11.81
CA GLU A 58 14.80 5.51 -13.16
C GLU A 58 14.36 4.03 -13.24
N GLY A 59 13.58 3.70 -14.25
CA GLY A 59 13.01 2.37 -14.45
C GLY A 59 11.72 2.09 -13.68
N VAL A 60 11.33 2.93 -12.70
CA VAL A 60 10.07 2.79 -11.94
C VAL A 60 9.01 3.73 -12.47
N ASN A 61 7.80 3.22 -12.64
CA ASN A 61 6.62 3.98 -13.06
C ASN A 61 5.35 3.35 -12.47
N LEU A 62 4.20 3.97 -12.70
CA LEU A 62 2.91 3.51 -12.16
C LEU A 62 2.54 2.08 -12.56
N LYS A 63 2.98 1.62 -13.74
CA LYS A 63 2.63 0.29 -14.24
C LYS A 63 3.46 -0.83 -13.63
N ASN A 64 4.68 -0.56 -13.19
CA ASN A 64 5.57 -1.58 -12.65
C ASN A 64 5.89 -1.39 -11.15
N LEU A 65 5.21 -0.47 -10.47
CA LEU A 65 5.53 -0.08 -9.10
C LEU A 65 5.59 -1.26 -8.11
N ILE A 66 4.71 -2.25 -8.26
CA ILE A 66 4.66 -3.46 -7.41
C ILE A 66 5.74 -4.47 -7.82
N ALA A 67 6.08 -4.53 -9.12
CA ALA A 67 7.02 -5.50 -9.68
C ALA A 67 8.46 -4.99 -9.74
N ALA A 68 8.67 -3.68 -9.51
CA ALA A 68 9.99 -3.06 -9.60
C ALA A 68 10.91 -3.58 -8.49
N GLU A 69 12.16 -3.85 -8.86
CA GLU A 69 13.17 -4.18 -7.86
C GLU A 69 13.40 -2.99 -6.90
N PRO A 70 13.62 -3.28 -5.60
CA PRO A 70 13.78 -2.23 -4.61
C PRO A 70 15.11 -1.49 -4.77
N HIS A 71 15.06 -0.32 -5.37
CA HIS A 71 16.17 0.62 -5.46
C HIS A 71 15.85 1.88 -4.67
N GLY A 72 16.77 2.32 -3.81
CA GLY A 72 16.59 3.54 -3.01
C GLY A 72 17.36 4.72 -3.58
N ARG A 73 16.75 5.90 -3.66
CA ARG A 73 17.46 7.14 -3.98
C ARG A 73 18.52 7.47 -2.91
N ASN A 74 18.23 7.15 -1.66
CA ASN A 74 19.09 7.41 -0.51
C ASN A 74 19.48 6.12 0.20
N PRO A 75 20.40 5.29 -0.35
CA PRO A 75 20.68 3.96 0.17
C PRO A 75 21.21 3.97 1.61
N ALA A 76 22.04 4.94 1.97
CA ALA A 76 22.55 5.08 3.33
C ALA A 76 21.44 5.36 4.36
N LEU A 77 20.47 6.22 4.00
CA LEU A 77 19.31 6.48 4.85
C LEU A 77 18.39 5.25 4.93
N ALA A 78 18.12 4.60 3.82
CA ALA A 78 17.32 3.38 3.79
C ALA A 78 17.95 2.28 4.68
N ASP A 79 19.28 2.13 4.64
CA ASP A 79 20.01 1.17 5.49
C ASP A 79 19.94 1.55 6.98
N ALA A 80 20.09 2.83 7.31
CA ALA A 80 19.91 3.31 8.67
C ALA A 80 18.51 3.03 9.21
N LEU A 81 17.45 3.29 8.42
CA LEU A 81 16.07 3.02 8.79
C LEU A 81 15.80 1.52 8.99
N LYS A 82 16.43 0.66 8.17
CA LYS A 82 16.39 -0.81 8.36
C LYS A 82 17.07 -1.25 9.66
N ARG A 83 18.23 -0.68 9.99
CA ARG A 83 18.99 -1.03 11.21
C ARG A 83 18.23 -0.71 12.49
N ILE A 84 17.53 0.42 12.52
CA ILE A 84 16.70 0.82 13.67
C ILE A 84 15.30 0.18 13.67
N GLY A 85 15.00 -0.69 12.71
CA GLY A 85 13.74 -1.46 12.67
C GLY A 85 12.53 -0.68 12.15
N LEU A 86 12.73 0.49 11.54
CA LEU A 86 11.64 1.26 10.94
C LEU A 86 11.30 0.79 9.54
N ALA A 87 12.30 0.46 8.72
CA ALA A 87 12.11 -0.06 7.37
C ALA A 87 12.24 -1.57 7.31
N GLU A 88 11.51 -2.18 6.38
CA GLU A 88 11.59 -3.62 6.12
C GLU A 88 12.90 -4.00 5.41
N ARG A 89 13.38 -5.22 5.74
CA ARG A 89 14.59 -5.77 5.13
C ARG A 89 14.34 -6.52 3.82
N THR A 90 13.08 -6.88 3.55
CA THR A 90 12.70 -7.82 2.48
C THR A 90 12.36 -7.15 1.14
N GLY A 91 12.39 -5.83 1.03
CA GLY A 91 12.05 -5.11 -0.20
C GLY A 91 10.54 -5.11 -0.55
N ARG A 92 9.67 -5.56 0.38
CA ARG A 92 8.21 -5.68 0.19
C ARG A 92 7.42 -4.45 0.67
N GLY A 93 8.03 -3.28 0.63
CA GLY A 93 7.42 -2.07 1.17
C GLY A 93 6.16 -1.66 0.44
N ILE A 94 6.20 -1.63 -0.89
CA ILE A 94 5.03 -1.31 -1.72
C ILE A 94 3.91 -2.32 -1.50
N ASP A 95 4.22 -3.62 -1.46
CA ASP A 95 3.22 -4.66 -1.19
C ASP A 95 2.42 -4.36 0.07
N ARG A 96 3.08 -3.92 1.15
CA ARG A 96 2.43 -3.60 2.42
C ARG A 96 1.49 -2.42 2.36
N ILE A 97 1.82 -1.42 1.54
CA ILE A 97 0.93 -0.26 1.33
C ILE A 97 -0.36 -0.73 0.65
N TYR A 98 -0.24 -1.59 -0.36
CA TYR A 98 -1.39 -2.17 -1.05
C TYR A 98 -2.17 -3.16 -0.17
N GLU A 99 -1.48 -4.10 0.50
CA GLU A 99 -2.09 -5.05 1.44
C GLU A 99 -2.94 -4.34 2.50
N GLY A 100 -2.43 -3.24 3.06
CA GLY A 100 -3.11 -2.48 4.10
C GLY A 100 -4.44 -1.84 3.66
N SER A 101 -4.64 -1.62 2.37
CA SER A 101 -5.92 -1.18 1.82
C SER A 101 -6.80 -2.39 1.43
N ILE A 102 -6.23 -3.33 0.69
CA ILE A 102 -6.98 -4.47 0.12
C ILE A 102 -7.59 -5.33 1.20
N ILE A 103 -6.86 -5.66 2.27
CA ILE A 103 -7.34 -6.57 3.31
C ILE A 103 -8.64 -6.08 3.97
N TYR A 104 -8.85 -4.77 4.01
CA TYR A 104 -10.09 -4.17 4.51
C TYR A 104 -11.12 -3.90 3.40
N GLY A 105 -10.86 -4.34 2.17
CA GLY A 105 -11.72 -4.09 1.02
C GLY A 105 -11.81 -2.61 0.64
N ARG A 106 -10.81 -1.80 0.96
CA ARG A 106 -10.71 -0.40 0.60
C ARG A 106 -10.15 -0.23 -0.82
N PRO A 107 -10.32 0.96 -1.44
CA PRO A 107 -9.66 1.28 -2.70
C PRO A 107 -8.15 1.07 -2.62
N LEU A 108 -7.55 0.73 -3.76
CA LEU A 108 -6.09 0.61 -3.87
C LEU A 108 -5.43 1.97 -3.61
N PRO A 109 -4.20 1.99 -3.06
CA PRO A 109 -3.39 3.20 -2.99
C PRO A 109 -3.21 3.82 -4.38
N ASP A 110 -3.45 5.12 -4.48
CA ASP A 110 -3.38 5.85 -5.74
C ASP A 110 -2.11 6.70 -5.81
N TYR A 111 -1.32 6.49 -6.87
CA TYR A 111 -0.11 7.24 -7.18
C TYR A 111 -0.26 8.11 -8.44
N SER A 112 -1.47 8.23 -9.00
CA SER A 112 -1.74 8.90 -10.29
C SER A 112 -1.37 10.38 -10.30
N GLU A 113 -1.36 11.05 -9.13
CA GLU A 113 -0.94 12.44 -9.00
C GLU A 113 0.57 12.63 -8.88
N SER A 114 1.36 11.55 -8.99
CA SER A 114 2.82 11.66 -9.08
C SER A 114 3.24 12.24 -10.43
N ASN A 115 4.34 13.00 -10.43
CA ASN A 115 4.84 13.69 -11.63
C ASN A 115 6.38 13.72 -11.67
N ALA A 116 6.95 14.45 -12.61
CA ALA A 116 8.39 14.57 -12.78
C ALA A 116 9.13 15.25 -11.61
N THR A 117 8.43 15.86 -10.66
CA THR A 117 9.03 16.62 -9.54
C THR A 117 8.63 16.09 -8.16
N SER A 118 7.62 15.22 -8.08
CA SER A 118 7.13 14.69 -6.81
C SER A 118 6.49 13.32 -6.97
N VAL A 119 6.69 12.46 -5.99
CA VAL A 119 5.90 11.23 -5.80
C VAL A 119 4.83 11.51 -4.77
N LYS A 120 3.58 11.12 -5.07
CA LYS A 120 2.42 11.30 -4.21
C LYS A 120 1.64 10.00 -4.12
N VAL A 121 1.37 9.54 -2.90
CA VAL A 121 0.46 8.43 -2.64
C VAL A 121 -0.76 8.92 -1.88
N PHE A 122 -1.94 8.53 -2.34
CA PHE A 122 -3.21 8.70 -1.65
C PHE A 122 -3.70 7.33 -1.18
N ILE A 123 -4.07 7.24 0.11
CA ILE A 123 -4.65 6.06 0.74
C ILE A 123 -6.04 6.44 1.25
N ALA A 124 -7.07 5.91 0.60
CA ALA A 124 -8.44 6.24 0.91
C ALA A 124 -8.85 5.80 2.32
N ARG A 125 -9.59 6.67 3.03
CA ARG A 125 -10.19 6.40 4.33
C ARG A 125 -11.33 5.38 4.27
N GLY A 126 -11.87 5.04 3.16
CA GLY A 126 -13.06 4.26 2.87
C GLY A 126 -13.52 3.28 3.97
N LEU A 127 -14.83 3.05 4.00
CA LEU A 127 -15.42 2.07 4.94
C LEU A 127 -14.87 0.67 4.66
N PRO A 128 -14.49 -0.08 5.71
CA PRO A 128 -14.06 -1.45 5.52
C PRO A 128 -15.23 -2.33 5.08
N ASP A 129 -14.98 -3.23 4.15
CA ASP A 129 -15.86 -4.34 3.83
C ASP A 129 -15.60 -5.48 4.81
N LEU A 130 -16.45 -5.56 5.84
CA LEU A 130 -16.27 -6.52 6.94
C LEU A 130 -16.45 -7.97 6.48
N SER A 131 -17.29 -8.22 5.48
CA SER A 131 -17.51 -9.56 4.93
C SER A 131 -16.28 -10.04 4.18
N PHE A 132 -15.70 -9.18 3.36
CA PHE A 132 -14.46 -9.47 2.66
C PHE A 132 -13.29 -9.69 3.61
N TYR A 133 -13.12 -8.80 4.61
CA TYR A 133 -12.10 -8.96 5.64
C TYR A 133 -12.22 -10.30 6.38
N ARG A 134 -13.45 -10.67 6.78
CA ARG A 134 -13.71 -11.94 7.46
C ARG A 134 -13.34 -13.13 6.57
N MET A 135 -13.78 -13.15 5.33
CA MET A 135 -13.44 -14.20 4.35
C MET A 135 -11.92 -14.37 4.23
N ILE A 136 -11.17 -13.28 4.05
CA ILE A 136 -9.70 -13.32 3.97
C ILE A 136 -9.10 -13.93 5.25
N LYS A 137 -9.58 -13.51 6.43
CA LYS A 137 -9.04 -14.00 7.70
C LYS A 137 -9.37 -15.47 7.97
N GLU A 138 -10.58 -15.90 7.66
CA GLU A 138 -11.02 -17.30 7.81
C GLU A 138 -10.19 -18.21 6.91
N GLU A 139 -9.97 -17.83 5.64
CA GLU A 139 -9.16 -18.61 4.71
C GLU A 139 -7.70 -18.67 5.11
N GLN A 140 -7.10 -17.54 5.53
CA GLN A 140 -5.72 -17.53 6.03
C GLN A 140 -5.55 -18.40 7.28
N ASN A 141 -6.55 -18.41 8.18
CA ASN A 141 -6.50 -19.22 9.38
C ASN A 141 -6.70 -20.72 9.09
N SER A 142 -7.58 -21.07 8.16
CA SER A 142 -7.86 -22.47 7.78
C SER A 142 -6.71 -23.09 7.00
N SER A 143 -6.11 -22.36 6.07
CA SER A 143 -5.00 -22.83 5.25
C SER A 143 -3.63 -22.73 5.95
N GLY A 144 -3.52 -21.92 7.01
CA GLY A 144 -2.24 -21.60 7.66
C GLY A 144 -1.29 -20.76 6.78
N GLN A 145 -1.78 -20.23 5.64
CA GLN A 145 -0.98 -19.49 4.69
C GLN A 145 -1.52 -18.05 4.52
N LEU A 146 -0.60 -17.08 4.39
CA LEU A 146 -0.97 -15.72 4.03
C LEU A 146 -1.11 -15.60 2.52
N PHE A 147 -2.12 -14.86 2.07
CA PHE A 147 -2.24 -14.50 0.66
C PHE A 147 -1.07 -13.62 0.21
N SER A 148 -0.54 -13.90 -0.97
CA SER A 148 0.39 -13.00 -1.65
C SER A 148 -0.34 -11.73 -2.11
N ILE A 149 0.41 -10.65 -2.39
CA ILE A 149 -0.18 -9.42 -2.90
C ILE A 149 -0.97 -9.65 -4.21
N ASN A 150 -0.47 -10.48 -5.12
CA ASN A 150 -1.16 -10.81 -6.36
C ASN A 150 -2.50 -11.51 -6.11
N GLN A 151 -2.56 -12.46 -5.18
CA GLN A 151 -3.81 -13.13 -4.79
C GLN A 151 -4.81 -12.14 -4.18
N LEU A 152 -4.36 -11.25 -3.30
CA LEU A 152 -5.21 -10.20 -2.72
C LEU A 152 -5.73 -9.24 -3.78
N MET A 153 -4.91 -8.83 -4.75
CA MET A 153 -5.34 -7.99 -5.87
C MET A 153 -6.40 -8.70 -6.72
N ILE A 154 -6.20 -9.98 -7.06
CA ILE A 154 -7.19 -10.78 -7.78
C ILE A 154 -8.51 -10.82 -7.02
N LEU A 155 -8.48 -11.14 -5.73
CA LEU A 155 -9.68 -11.19 -4.89
C LEU A 155 -10.39 -9.84 -4.81
N SER A 156 -9.64 -8.74 -4.70
CA SER A 156 -10.19 -7.39 -4.69
C SER A 156 -10.87 -7.02 -6.01
N LEU A 157 -10.26 -7.39 -7.14
CA LEU A 157 -10.86 -7.18 -8.47
C LEU A 157 -12.12 -8.04 -8.68
N LEU A 158 -12.08 -9.31 -8.29
CA LEU A 158 -13.25 -10.20 -8.37
C LEU A 158 -14.40 -9.72 -7.49
N ARG A 159 -14.11 -9.12 -6.35
CA ARG A 159 -15.12 -8.49 -5.50
C ARG A 159 -15.81 -7.32 -6.19
N SER A 160 -15.04 -6.49 -6.87
CA SER A 160 -15.56 -5.31 -7.58
C SER A 160 -16.28 -5.66 -8.88
N HIS A 161 -15.85 -6.72 -9.54
CA HIS A 161 -16.39 -7.19 -10.82
C HIS A 161 -16.86 -8.63 -10.66
N LYS A 162 -18.17 -8.86 -10.72
CA LYS A 162 -18.77 -10.21 -10.52
C LYS A 162 -18.24 -11.28 -11.48
N LYS A 163 -17.72 -10.89 -12.65
CA LYS A 163 -17.01 -11.74 -13.62
C LYS A 163 -15.96 -10.89 -14.32
N LEU A 164 -14.74 -11.41 -14.43
CA LEU A 164 -13.65 -10.82 -15.19
C LEU A 164 -13.13 -11.84 -16.20
N LEU A 165 -13.02 -11.43 -17.45
CA LEU A 165 -12.26 -12.18 -18.44
C LEU A 165 -10.76 -12.00 -18.15
N LEU A 166 -9.95 -13.02 -18.46
CA LEU A 166 -8.50 -12.95 -18.26
C LEU A 166 -7.88 -11.73 -18.98
N SER A 167 -8.39 -11.39 -20.15
CA SER A 167 -7.95 -10.21 -20.92
C SER A 167 -8.28 -8.88 -20.24
N GLU A 168 -9.40 -8.78 -19.54
CA GLU A 168 -9.80 -7.61 -18.76
C GLU A 168 -8.97 -7.51 -17.48
N PHE A 169 -8.76 -8.65 -16.82
CA PHE A 169 -7.91 -8.75 -15.64
C PHE A 169 -6.47 -8.25 -15.94
N LEU A 170 -5.86 -8.71 -17.05
CA LEU A 170 -4.53 -8.28 -17.45
C LEU A 170 -4.45 -6.77 -17.74
N LYS A 171 -5.50 -6.15 -18.29
CA LYS A 171 -5.56 -4.70 -18.53
C LYS A 171 -5.69 -3.88 -17.24
N LEU A 172 -6.23 -4.45 -16.17
CA LEU A 172 -6.40 -3.77 -14.88
C LEU A 172 -5.15 -3.90 -13.99
N MET A 173 -4.30 -4.89 -14.30
CA MET A 173 -3.08 -5.18 -13.53
C MET A 173 -1.82 -4.52 -14.11
N TYR A 174 -1.85 -4.14 -15.39
CA TYR A 174 -0.76 -3.55 -16.18
C TYR A 174 -1.21 -2.32 -16.97
#